data_0217b7a17e680d952eef89816e8f7269
#
_entry.id   0217b7a17e680d952eef89816e8f7269
#
_cell.length_a   1.000
_cell.length_b   1.000
_cell.length_c   1.000
_cell.angle_alpha   90.00
_cell.angle_beta   90.00
_cell.angle_gamma   90.00
#
_symmetry.space_group_name_H-M   'P 1'
#
loop_
_entity.id
_entity.type
_entity.pdbx_description
1 polymer ?
#
loop_
_entity_poly.entity_id
_entity_poly.type
_entity_poly.pdbx_seq_one_letter_code
_entity_poly.pdbx_strand_id
1 'polypeptide(L)'
;MNLRTILKSGGGLIAILVVLLPVLVVPTEAAGIPFWGFALDGYPITAERLADLKDRTGLTARMVVFFLQWPAPGEKGPFPEESMEAIWSRGAFPCLTWEPMYYREGREIMVPAEAIMGGQYDEYLHAFAESARRWKRPFLIRFAHEMNLERYHWGTERGDYGPGSPELYRRMFRYVTDLFRRAGAENVRWIFCPNAESVPNQSYDSRASWNSPEAYYPGDDAADVLGMDGYNWGNTKTKSKDGWESRRQSFREIFEPLYGRLKRIAPGKPIVVFETASVAGDGDRTLWLREAMEVASAWDLRGICWFQAEKEVDWRLELGRDKKGIGIVRQKTSAAETWIGGWEK
;
A
#
# COMPACT_ATOMS: atom_id res chain seq x y z
N MET A 1 -70.95 64.23 1.64
CA MET A 1 -70.52 65.19 0.61
C MET A 1 -69.03 64.92 0.39
N ASN A 2 -68.64 64.46 -0.80
CA ASN A 2 -67.42 63.74 -1.15
C ASN A 2 -66.24 64.74 -1.35
N LEU A 3 -65.06 64.35 -0.81
CA LEU A 3 -63.79 64.80 -1.27
C LEU A 3 -62.92 63.57 -1.73
N ARG A 4 -62.62 63.60 -3.02
CA ARG A 4 -61.66 62.63 -3.60
C ARG A 4 -60.28 63.36 -3.66
N THR A 5 -59.30 62.75 -3.05
CA THR A 5 -57.88 63.15 -3.21
C THR A 5 -57.21 62.13 -4.12
N ILE A 6 -56.61 62.60 -5.20
CA ILE A 6 -55.84 61.79 -6.14
C ILE A 6 -54.39 61.83 -5.72
N LEU A 7 -53.84 60.68 -5.39
CA LEU A 7 -52.40 60.47 -5.24
C LEU A 7 -51.83 59.85 -6.53
N LYS A 8 -50.95 60.59 -7.20
CA LYS A 8 -50.08 60.04 -8.28
C LYS A 8 -48.91 59.33 -7.66
N SER A 9 -48.79 58.01 -7.85
CA SER A 9 -47.58 57.25 -7.55
C SER A 9 -46.71 57.14 -8.80
N GLY A 10 -45.55 57.77 -8.76
CA GLY A 10 -44.49 57.58 -9.74
C GLY A 10 -43.74 56.26 -9.46
N GLY A 11 -43.98 55.25 -10.27
CA GLY A 11 -43.23 53.99 -10.21
C GLY A 11 -41.94 54.09 -11.02
N GLY A 12 -40.81 54.23 -10.35
CA GLY A 12 -39.51 54.03 -10.97
C GLY A 12 -39.18 52.57 -11.07
N LEU A 13 -39.07 52.02 -12.27
CA LEU A 13 -38.51 50.70 -12.52
C LEU A 13 -36.99 50.76 -12.29
N ILE A 14 -36.50 50.12 -11.24
CA ILE A 14 -35.08 49.87 -11.06
C ILE A 14 -34.76 48.57 -11.85
N ALA A 15 -34.14 48.71 -13.01
CA ALA A 15 -33.58 47.60 -13.75
C ALA A 15 -32.29 47.11 -13.06
N ILE A 16 -32.35 45.96 -12.38
CA ILE A 16 -31.16 45.33 -11.83
C ILE A 16 -30.43 44.61 -12.99
N LEU A 17 -29.33 45.18 -13.43
CA LEU A 17 -28.44 44.55 -14.40
C LEU A 17 -27.62 43.45 -13.70
N VAL A 18 -28.04 42.18 -13.83
CA VAL A 18 -27.26 41.04 -13.38
C VAL A 18 -26.15 40.80 -14.39
N VAL A 19 -24.94 41.25 -14.09
CA VAL A 19 -23.76 40.90 -14.87
C VAL A 19 -23.30 39.50 -14.47
N LEU A 20 -23.66 38.51 -15.27
CA LEU A 20 -23.08 37.17 -15.16
C LEU A 20 -21.63 37.20 -15.66
N LEU A 21 -20.68 37.32 -14.72
CA LEU A 21 -19.29 37.08 -15.00
C LEU A 21 -19.10 35.58 -15.26
N PRO A 22 -18.49 35.17 -16.40
CA PRO A 22 -18.14 33.77 -16.60
C PRO A 22 -17.11 33.37 -15.53
N VAL A 23 -17.47 32.46 -14.68
CA VAL A 23 -16.49 31.78 -13.80
C VAL A 23 -15.60 30.95 -14.72
N LEU A 24 -14.44 31.47 -15.04
CA LEU A 24 -13.37 30.68 -15.65
C LEU A 24 -12.99 29.58 -14.65
N VAL A 25 -13.56 28.38 -14.82
CA VAL A 25 -13.06 27.18 -14.20
C VAL A 25 -11.71 26.88 -14.85
N VAL A 26 -10.64 27.41 -14.29
CA VAL A 26 -9.29 26.96 -14.63
C VAL A 26 -9.24 25.51 -14.16
N PRO A 27 -9.00 24.54 -15.06
CA PRO A 27 -8.80 23.18 -14.62
C PRO A 27 -7.57 23.19 -13.71
N THR A 28 -7.77 23.01 -12.43
CA THR A 28 -6.68 22.69 -11.52
C THR A 28 -6.07 21.41 -12.04
N GLU A 29 -4.82 21.46 -12.52
CA GLU A 29 -4.06 20.22 -12.76
C GLU A 29 -4.22 19.36 -11.53
N ALA A 30 -4.68 18.13 -11.73
CA ALA A 30 -4.85 17.19 -10.62
C ALA A 30 -3.52 17.13 -9.88
N ALA A 31 -3.55 17.44 -8.60
CA ALA A 31 -2.35 17.39 -7.77
C ALA A 31 -1.76 15.99 -7.91
N GLY A 32 -0.45 15.90 -8.20
CA GLY A 32 0.22 14.61 -8.30
C GLY A 32 0.15 13.82 -6.99
N ILE A 33 0.55 12.56 -7.02
CA ILE A 33 0.63 11.76 -5.78
C ILE A 33 1.78 12.26 -4.90
N PRO A 34 1.65 12.19 -3.57
CA PRO A 34 2.67 12.67 -2.65
C PRO A 34 4.03 11.98 -2.83
N PHE A 35 4.08 10.65 -3.08
CA PHE A 35 5.36 9.99 -3.23
C PHE A 35 5.37 8.82 -4.23
N TRP A 36 6.57 8.54 -4.72
CA TRP A 36 6.94 7.32 -5.42
C TRP A 36 7.96 6.53 -4.59
N GLY A 37 7.73 5.23 -4.44
CA GLY A 37 8.60 4.31 -3.73
C GLY A 37 8.97 3.10 -4.57
N PHE A 38 9.77 2.23 -3.98
CA PHE A 38 10.09 0.92 -4.54
C PHE A 38 9.94 -0.17 -3.51
N ALA A 39 9.41 -1.31 -3.93
CA ALA A 39 9.48 -2.56 -3.18
C ALA A 39 10.64 -3.38 -3.76
N LEU A 40 11.61 -3.71 -2.89
CA LEU A 40 12.86 -4.35 -3.25
C LEU A 40 12.91 -5.76 -2.69
N ASP A 41 13.05 -6.74 -3.56
CA ASP A 41 13.28 -8.12 -3.18
C ASP A 41 14.71 -8.32 -2.65
N GLY A 42 14.84 -9.23 -1.67
CA GLY A 42 16.13 -9.57 -1.05
C GLY A 42 16.59 -8.60 0.04
N TYR A 43 17.21 -9.16 1.05
CA TYR A 43 17.77 -8.49 2.23
C TYR A 43 19.27 -8.81 2.34
N PRO A 44 20.14 -7.88 2.82
CA PRO A 44 19.82 -6.55 3.35
C PRO A 44 19.65 -5.47 2.26
N ILE A 45 19.07 -4.32 2.66
CA ILE A 45 19.06 -3.10 1.85
C ILE A 45 20.30 -2.27 2.20
N THR A 46 21.17 -2.05 1.22
CA THR A 46 22.41 -1.30 1.43
C THR A 46 22.40 0.03 0.69
N ALA A 47 23.31 0.92 1.08
CA ALA A 47 23.46 2.22 0.40
C ALA A 47 23.85 2.06 -1.09
N GLU A 48 24.62 1.02 -1.42
CA GLU A 48 25.04 0.71 -2.80
C GLU A 48 23.85 0.26 -3.64
N ARG A 49 22.97 -0.62 -3.09
CA ARG A 49 21.74 -1.04 -3.77
C ARG A 49 20.82 0.13 -4.07
N LEU A 50 20.71 1.08 -3.14
CA LEU A 50 19.88 2.28 -3.33
C LEU A 50 20.51 3.26 -4.32
N ALA A 51 21.85 3.33 -4.41
CA ALA A 51 22.53 4.10 -5.43
C ALA A 51 22.30 3.49 -6.82
N ASP A 52 22.53 2.18 -6.98
CA ASP A 52 22.26 1.45 -8.23
C ASP A 52 20.81 1.60 -8.69
N LEU A 53 19.86 1.46 -7.76
CA LEU A 53 18.43 1.69 -8.02
C LEU A 53 18.19 3.08 -8.65
N LYS A 54 18.77 4.12 -8.06
CA LYS A 54 18.64 5.49 -8.57
C LYS A 54 19.29 5.65 -9.95
N ASP A 55 20.45 5.09 -10.16
CA ASP A 55 21.17 5.18 -11.43
C ASP A 55 20.40 4.45 -12.54
N ARG A 56 19.87 3.26 -12.26
CA ARG A 56 19.10 2.46 -13.22
C ARG A 56 17.74 3.05 -13.55
N THR A 57 17.06 3.64 -12.57
CA THR A 57 15.71 4.17 -12.78
C THR A 57 15.66 5.68 -12.99
N GLY A 58 16.69 6.41 -12.58
CA GLY A 58 16.68 7.88 -12.58
C GLY A 58 15.60 8.47 -11.64
N LEU A 59 15.00 7.68 -10.74
CA LEU A 59 14.00 8.10 -9.77
C LEU A 59 14.58 8.12 -8.35
N THR A 60 14.13 9.06 -7.54
CA THR A 60 14.45 9.09 -6.11
C THR A 60 13.30 8.44 -5.35
N ALA A 61 13.59 7.35 -4.65
CA ALA A 61 12.63 6.72 -3.77
C ALA A 61 12.32 7.62 -2.56
N ARG A 62 11.03 7.77 -2.22
CA ARG A 62 10.59 8.41 -0.97
C ARG A 62 10.14 7.37 0.05
N MET A 63 9.93 6.14 -0.40
CA MET A 63 9.67 4.96 0.42
C MET A 63 10.40 3.77 -0.18
N VAL A 64 10.97 2.94 0.68
CA VAL A 64 11.55 1.66 0.29
C VAL A 64 10.88 0.56 1.12
N VAL A 65 10.12 -0.28 0.43
CA VAL A 65 9.54 -1.51 0.99
C VAL A 65 10.57 -2.60 0.86
N PHE A 66 10.80 -3.35 1.94
CA PHE A 66 11.69 -4.50 1.95
C PHE A 66 11.12 -5.60 2.85
N PHE A 67 11.60 -6.82 2.69
CA PHE A 67 11.02 -8.01 3.30
C PHE A 67 11.95 -8.59 4.35
N LEU A 68 11.39 -8.99 5.49
CA LEU A 68 12.10 -9.66 6.57
C LEU A 68 11.22 -10.75 7.18
N GLN A 69 11.69 -11.97 7.09
CA GLN A 69 11.09 -13.12 7.73
C GLN A 69 11.44 -13.16 9.22
N TRP A 70 10.58 -13.79 10.00
CA TRP A 70 10.85 -14.03 11.42
C TRP A 70 11.91 -15.10 11.63
N PRO A 71 12.60 -15.11 12.77
CA PRO A 71 13.51 -16.19 13.11
C PRO A 71 12.74 -17.50 13.38
N ALA A 72 13.41 -18.64 13.21
CA ALA A 72 12.88 -19.90 13.71
C ALA A 72 12.78 -19.87 15.26
N PRO A 73 11.92 -20.68 15.87
CA PRO A 73 11.79 -20.76 17.32
C PRO A 73 13.15 -20.98 18.01
N GLY A 74 13.49 -20.11 18.94
CA GLY A 74 14.75 -20.13 19.68
C GLY A 74 15.93 -19.46 18.96
N GLU A 75 15.75 -18.97 17.74
CA GLU A 75 16.77 -18.19 17.02
C GLU A 75 16.60 -16.68 17.28
N LYS A 76 17.69 -15.93 17.11
CA LYS A 76 17.67 -14.47 17.23
C LYS A 76 17.32 -13.84 15.89
N GLY A 77 16.34 -12.94 15.91
CA GLY A 77 15.96 -12.08 14.78
C GLY A 77 16.27 -10.62 15.11
N PRO A 78 17.44 -10.07 14.73
CA PRO A 78 17.77 -8.70 15.06
C PRO A 78 16.89 -7.71 14.30
N PHE A 79 16.71 -6.52 14.90
CA PHE A 79 16.13 -5.38 14.22
C PHE A 79 17.03 -4.97 13.04
N PRO A 80 16.48 -4.68 11.85
CA PRO A 80 17.25 -4.45 10.62
C PRO A 80 17.84 -3.02 10.55
N GLU A 81 18.54 -2.58 11.60
CA GLU A 81 18.97 -1.19 11.80
C GLU A 81 19.82 -0.67 10.63
N GLU A 82 20.76 -1.47 10.11
CA GLU A 82 21.61 -1.07 8.99
C GLU A 82 20.81 -0.76 7.73
N SER A 83 19.84 -1.60 7.39
CA SER A 83 18.96 -1.37 6.24
C SER A 83 18.03 -0.18 6.46
N MET A 84 17.51 -0.02 7.68
CA MET A 84 16.70 1.13 8.07
C MET A 84 17.49 2.43 7.93
N GLU A 85 18.75 2.46 8.40
CA GLU A 85 19.63 3.62 8.31
C GLU A 85 20.03 3.92 6.85
N ALA A 86 20.34 2.90 6.06
CA ALA A 86 20.66 3.06 4.64
C ALA A 86 19.51 3.73 3.87
N ILE A 87 18.26 3.34 4.16
CA ILE A 87 17.06 3.93 3.55
C ILE A 87 16.85 5.36 4.04
N TRP A 88 16.88 5.56 5.37
CA TRP A 88 16.61 6.84 6.01
C TRP A 88 17.61 7.93 5.59
N SER A 89 18.90 7.60 5.53
CA SER A 89 19.96 8.53 5.13
C SER A 89 19.84 9.02 3.68
N ARG A 90 19.04 8.33 2.85
CA ARG A 90 18.69 8.75 1.48
C ARG A 90 17.41 9.58 1.39
N GLY A 91 16.81 9.96 2.52
CA GLY A 91 15.58 10.73 2.59
C GLY A 91 14.33 9.93 2.22
N ALA A 92 14.39 8.60 2.37
CA ALA A 92 13.26 7.70 2.16
C ALA A 92 12.75 7.13 3.49
N PHE A 93 11.45 6.83 3.54
CA PHE A 93 10.86 6.12 4.68
C PHE A 93 11.05 4.61 4.54
N PRO A 94 11.58 3.93 5.56
CA PRO A 94 11.58 2.47 5.58
C PRO A 94 10.17 1.92 5.77
N CYS A 95 9.82 0.92 4.96
CA CYS A 95 8.60 0.14 5.09
C CYS A 95 8.98 -1.34 5.14
N LEU A 96 8.87 -1.92 6.32
CA LEU A 96 9.20 -3.31 6.57
C LEU A 96 8.00 -4.20 6.28
N THR A 97 8.08 -5.07 5.28
CA THR A 97 7.19 -6.22 5.16
C THR A 97 7.67 -7.29 6.09
N TRP A 98 6.92 -7.53 7.17
CA TRP A 98 7.32 -8.40 8.26
C TRP A 98 6.49 -9.67 8.24
N GLU A 99 7.16 -10.75 7.89
CA GLU A 99 6.53 -12.02 7.52
C GLU A 99 6.68 -13.02 8.67
N PRO A 100 5.58 -13.44 9.34
CA PRO A 100 5.63 -14.43 10.41
C PRO A 100 5.83 -15.85 9.84
N MET A 101 6.97 -16.05 9.21
CA MET A 101 7.45 -17.30 8.66
C MET A 101 8.98 -17.35 8.70
N TYR A 102 9.54 -18.53 8.58
CA TYR A 102 10.98 -18.74 8.48
C TYR A 102 11.30 -19.86 7.48
N TYR A 103 12.54 -19.93 7.04
CA TYR A 103 13.01 -21.01 6.17
C TYR A 103 13.67 -22.11 6.98
N ARG A 104 13.27 -23.34 6.72
CA ARG A 104 13.95 -24.54 7.24
C ARG A 104 14.15 -25.52 6.09
N GLU A 105 15.39 -25.92 5.82
CA GLU A 105 15.74 -26.84 4.72
C GLU A 105 15.17 -26.39 3.36
N GLY A 106 15.21 -25.09 3.09
CA GLY A 106 14.69 -24.51 1.86
C GLY A 106 13.16 -24.43 1.73
N ARG A 107 12.43 -24.78 2.81
CA ARG A 107 10.96 -24.68 2.87
C ARG A 107 10.52 -23.53 3.73
N GLU A 108 9.47 -22.86 3.28
CA GLU A 108 8.80 -21.83 4.08
C GLU A 108 7.93 -22.51 5.15
N ILE A 109 8.12 -22.07 6.39
CA ILE A 109 7.35 -22.54 7.55
C ILE A 109 6.63 -21.34 8.13
N MET A 110 5.29 -21.34 8.03
CA MET A 110 4.46 -20.30 8.66
C MET A 110 4.48 -20.46 10.17
N VAL A 111 4.54 -19.35 10.89
CA VAL A 111 4.42 -19.36 12.34
C VAL A 111 2.94 -19.46 12.72
N PRO A 112 2.52 -20.50 13.48
CA PRO A 112 1.12 -20.66 13.88
C PRO A 112 0.65 -19.47 14.75
N ALA A 113 -0.57 -19.01 14.52
CA ALA A 113 -1.16 -17.90 15.28
C ALA A 113 -1.21 -18.21 16.78
N GLU A 114 -1.46 -19.47 17.14
CA GLU A 114 -1.46 -19.92 18.54
C GLU A 114 -0.06 -19.81 19.17
N ALA A 115 1.02 -20.07 18.42
CA ALA A 115 2.38 -19.89 18.89
C ALA A 115 2.69 -18.41 19.18
N ILE A 116 2.23 -17.50 18.30
CA ILE A 116 2.38 -16.07 18.48
C ILE A 116 1.58 -15.59 19.70
N MET A 117 0.27 -15.86 19.72
CA MET A 117 -0.62 -15.43 20.78
C MET A 117 -0.40 -16.16 22.12
N GLY A 118 0.20 -17.34 22.09
CA GLY A 118 0.63 -18.11 23.26
C GLY A 118 1.96 -17.65 23.85
N GLY A 119 2.59 -16.60 23.30
CA GLY A 119 3.79 -15.98 23.84
C GLY A 119 5.10 -16.65 23.47
N GLN A 120 5.11 -17.63 22.57
CA GLN A 120 6.37 -18.32 22.17
C GLN A 120 7.35 -17.38 21.45
N TYR A 121 6.87 -16.27 20.92
CA TYR A 121 7.65 -15.24 20.24
C TYR A 121 7.76 -13.93 21.03
N ASP A 122 7.27 -13.87 22.26
CA ASP A 122 7.23 -12.64 23.05
C ASP A 122 8.63 -12.04 23.29
N GLU A 123 9.63 -12.86 23.57
CA GLU A 123 11.01 -12.38 23.74
C GLU A 123 11.51 -11.69 22.46
N TYR A 124 11.29 -12.32 21.30
CA TYR A 124 11.64 -11.74 20.01
C TYR A 124 10.88 -10.45 19.73
N LEU A 125 9.56 -10.46 19.93
CA LEU A 125 8.68 -9.32 19.67
C LEU A 125 9.00 -8.14 20.58
N HIS A 126 9.27 -8.38 21.87
CA HIS A 126 9.68 -7.34 22.82
C HIS A 126 11.05 -6.76 22.44
N ALA A 127 12.04 -7.58 22.14
CA ALA A 127 13.36 -7.13 21.73
C ALA A 127 13.30 -6.28 20.45
N PHE A 128 12.46 -6.69 19.48
CA PHE A 128 12.25 -5.94 18.25
C PHE A 128 11.55 -4.60 18.51
N ALA A 129 10.47 -4.60 19.31
CA ALA A 129 9.73 -3.38 19.68
C ALA A 129 10.61 -2.38 20.44
N GLU A 130 11.44 -2.85 21.38
CA GLU A 130 12.41 -1.99 22.06
C GLU A 130 13.46 -1.39 21.13
N SER A 131 13.94 -2.18 20.15
CA SER A 131 14.88 -1.70 19.15
C SER A 131 14.22 -0.66 18.24
N ALA A 132 12.98 -0.89 17.82
CA ALA A 132 12.16 0.08 17.10
C ALA A 132 12.03 1.40 17.89
N ARG A 133 11.69 1.32 19.18
CA ARG A 133 11.59 2.48 20.07
C ARG A 133 12.92 3.22 20.21
N ARG A 134 14.05 2.51 20.35
CA ARG A 134 15.40 3.12 20.44
C ARG A 134 15.81 3.80 19.15
N TRP A 135 15.41 3.27 17.99
CA TRP A 135 15.71 3.88 16.70
C TRP A 135 15.03 5.25 16.51
N LYS A 136 13.90 5.51 17.16
CA LYS A 136 13.18 6.79 17.30
C LYS A 136 12.61 7.39 16.01
N ARG A 137 13.12 7.06 14.83
CA ARG A 137 12.66 7.61 13.56
C ARG A 137 11.40 6.89 13.11
N PRO A 138 10.49 7.56 12.41
CA PRO A 138 9.27 6.92 11.92
C PRO A 138 9.56 5.90 10.83
N PHE A 139 8.85 4.77 10.89
CA PHE A 139 8.83 3.75 9.86
C PHE A 139 7.53 2.97 9.86
N LEU A 140 7.31 2.21 8.79
CA LEU A 140 6.10 1.44 8.63
C LEU A 140 6.39 -0.06 8.77
N ILE A 141 5.43 -0.79 9.36
CA ILE A 141 5.43 -2.25 9.36
C ILE A 141 4.19 -2.73 8.61
N ARG A 142 4.43 -3.45 7.52
CA ARG A 142 3.44 -4.20 6.77
C ARG A 142 3.47 -5.66 7.24
N PHE A 143 2.74 -5.90 8.33
CA PHE A 143 2.74 -7.19 9.00
C PHE A 143 1.79 -8.16 8.30
N ALA A 144 2.28 -9.37 7.98
CA ALA A 144 1.48 -10.46 7.41
C ALA A 144 0.60 -9.97 6.24
N HIS A 145 1.25 -9.38 5.21
CA HIS A 145 0.58 -8.81 4.03
C HIS A 145 -0.13 -9.86 3.19
N GLU A 146 -1.01 -9.44 2.27
CA GLU A 146 -1.70 -10.31 1.30
C GLU A 146 -2.40 -11.53 1.95
N MET A 147 -2.96 -11.35 3.12
CA MET A 147 -3.61 -12.38 3.93
C MET A 147 -4.82 -13.04 3.24
N ASN A 148 -5.31 -12.42 2.19
CA ASN A 148 -6.41 -12.94 1.37
C ASN A 148 -5.94 -13.85 0.21
N LEU A 149 -4.66 -14.21 0.19
CA LEU A 149 -4.09 -15.22 -0.71
C LEU A 149 -3.76 -16.51 0.05
N GLU A 150 -4.22 -17.67 -0.43
CA GLU A 150 -3.83 -18.97 0.11
C GLU A 150 -2.30 -19.16 0.14
N ARG A 151 -1.58 -18.51 -0.76
CA ARG A 151 -0.11 -18.48 -0.79
C ARG A 151 0.46 -18.01 0.56
N TYR A 152 -0.19 -17.07 1.21
CA TYR A 152 0.17 -16.48 2.49
C TYR A 152 -0.87 -16.84 3.56
N HIS A 153 -0.95 -18.11 3.89
CA HIS A 153 -1.87 -18.63 4.92
C HIS A 153 -1.40 -18.31 6.35
N TRP A 154 -1.14 -17.03 6.61
CA TRP A 154 -0.59 -16.53 7.87
C TRP A 154 -1.30 -17.06 9.10
N GLY A 155 -0.51 -17.63 10.01
CA GLY A 155 -1.01 -18.15 11.28
C GLY A 155 -1.70 -19.52 11.18
N THR A 156 -1.83 -20.10 9.99
CA THR A 156 -2.44 -21.43 9.79
C THR A 156 -1.50 -22.37 9.02
N GLU A 157 -1.76 -23.66 9.10
CA GLU A 157 -1.24 -24.60 8.11
C GLU A 157 -2.00 -24.38 6.79
N ARG A 158 -1.35 -24.73 5.67
CA ARG A 158 -1.96 -24.48 4.35
C ARG A 158 -3.33 -25.18 4.18
N GLY A 159 -3.46 -26.39 4.72
CA GLY A 159 -4.72 -27.14 4.66
C GLY A 159 -5.85 -26.58 5.52
N ASP A 160 -5.53 -25.69 6.45
CA ASP A 160 -6.47 -25.07 7.37
C ASP A 160 -6.87 -23.64 6.94
N TYR A 161 -6.28 -23.17 5.83
CA TYR A 161 -6.67 -21.87 5.26
C TYR A 161 -8.12 -21.90 4.79
N GLY A 162 -8.99 -21.21 5.52
CA GLY A 162 -10.43 -21.33 5.35
C GLY A 162 -11.23 -20.29 6.15
N PRO A 163 -12.51 -20.56 6.43
CA PRO A 163 -13.42 -19.60 7.08
C PRO A 163 -12.96 -19.09 8.47
N GLY A 164 -12.08 -19.83 9.15
CA GLY A 164 -11.48 -19.42 10.43
C GLY A 164 -10.29 -18.48 10.28
N SER A 165 -9.65 -18.42 9.10
CA SER A 165 -8.43 -17.65 8.89
C SER A 165 -8.57 -16.15 9.16
N PRO A 166 -9.67 -15.47 8.79
CA PRO A 166 -9.82 -14.05 9.08
C PRO A 166 -9.81 -13.72 10.56
N GLU A 167 -10.45 -14.52 11.40
CA GLU A 167 -10.49 -14.30 12.85
C GLU A 167 -9.10 -14.52 13.47
N LEU A 168 -8.41 -15.58 13.11
CA LEU A 168 -7.04 -15.85 13.55
C LEU A 168 -6.09 -14.71 13.16
N TYR A 169 -6.17 -14.26 11.91
CA TYR A 169 -5.38 -13.12 11.43
C TYR A 169 -5.62 -11.85 12.24
N ARG A 170 -6.89 -11.45 12.45
CA ARG A 170 -7.22 -10.25 13.23
C ARG A 170 -6.65 -10.32 14.64
N ARG A 171 -6.80 -11.45 15.31
CA ARG A 171 -6.31 -11.66 16.68
C ARG A 171 -4.79 -11.61 16.74
N MET A 172 -4.11 -12.29 15.80
CA MET A 172 -2.66 -12.28 15.67
C MET A 172 -2.13 -10.87 15.40
N PHE A 173 -2.74 -10.15 14.45
CA PHE A 173 -2.34 -8.78 14.12
C PHE A 173 -2.47 -7.86 15.34
N ARG A 174 -3.60 -7.90 16.04
CA ARG A 174 -3.83 -7.11 17.24
C ARG A 174 -2.87 -7.46 18.36
N TYR A 175 -2.58 -8.73 18.58
CA TYR A 175 -1.63 -9.18 19.59
C TYR A 175 -0.25 -8.51 19.40
N VAL A 176 0.26 -8.56 18.17
CA VAL A 176 1.56 -7.98 17.83
C VAL A 176 1.56 -6.45 17.96
N THR A 177 0.54 -5.78 17.43
CA THR A 177 0.44 -4.31 17.52
C THR A 177 0.30 -3.82 18.96
N ASP A 178 -0.48 -4.51 19.79
CA ASP A 178 -0.66 -4.17 21.20
C ASP A 178 0.62 -4.38 22.03
N LEU A 179 1.41 -5.40 21.69
CA LEU A 179 2.72 -5.62 22.32
C LEU A 179 3.66 -4.44 22.04
N PHE A 180 3.74 -3.98 20.80
CA PHE A 180 4.57 -2.82 20.42
C PHE A 180 4.11 -1.54 21.12
N ARG A 181 2.81 -1.31 21.22
CA ARG A 181 2.26 -0.15 21.94
C ARG A 181 2.61 -0.18 23.42
N ARG A 182 2.47 -1.35 24.07
CA ARG A 182 2.89 -1.51 25.49
C ARG A 182 4.38 -1.31 25.67
N ALA A 183 5.21 -1.63 24.67
CA ALA A 183 6.66 -1.35 24.68
C ALA A 183 7.00 0.12 24.39
N GLY A 184 6.02 0.96 24.07
CA GLY A 184 6.21 2.38 23.75
C GLY A 184 6.88 2.64 22.40
N ALA A 185 6.75 1.75 21.43
CA ALA A 185 7.25 1.91 20.06
C ALA A 185 6.27 2.75 19.21
N GLU A 186 6.04 4.01 19.61
CA GLU A 186 5.09 4.94 19.00
C GLU A 186 5.52 5.44 17.63
N ASN A 187 6.77 5.23 17.25
CA ASN A 187 7.34 5.58 15.96
C ASN A 187 7.03 4.56 14.85
N VAL A 188 6.24 3.54 15.13
CA VAL A 188 5.78 2.55 14.15
C VAL A 188 4.38 2.88 13.65
N ARG A 189 4.14 2.73 12.34
CA ARG A 189 2.80 2.72 11.77
C ARG A 189 2.51 1.37 11.13
N TRP A 190 1.34 0.84 11.46
CA TRP A 190 0.90 -0.49 11.06
C TRP A 190 0.07 -0.44 9.80
N ILE A 191 0.39 -1.32 8.87
CA ILE A 191 -0.27 -1.39 7.56
C ILE A 191 -1.11 -2.66 7.49
N PHE A 192 -2.40 -2.49 7.19
CA PHE A 192 -3.27 -3.55 6.72
C PHE A 192 -3.24 -3.57 5.19
N CYS A 193 -2.68 -4.61 4.57
CA CYS A 193 -2.40 -4.66 3.13
C CYS A 193 -2.88 -5.96 2.48
N PRO A 194 -4.14 -6.04 2.05
CA PRO A 194 -4.61 -7.15 1.22
C PRO A 194 -4.12 -7.04 -0.22
N ASN A 195 -4.07 -8.18 -0.91
CA ASN A 195 -3.93 -8.23 -2.35
C ASN A 195 -5.23 -7.77 -3.04
N ALA A 196 -5.09 -7.20 -4.24
CA ALA A 196 -6.21 -6.72 -5.05
C ALA A 196 -7.22 -7.83 -5.39
N GLU A 197 -6.74 -9.06 -5.51
CA GLU A 197 -7.56 -10.24 -5.73
C GLU A 197 -7.44 -11.22 -4.55
N SER A 198 -8.58 -11.68 -4.04
CA SER A 198 -8.60 -12.78 -3.06
C SER A 198 -8.49 -14.14 -3.75
N VAL A 199 -7.70 -15.06 -3.19
CA VAL A 199 -7.56 -16.43 -3.67
C VAL A 199 -7.68 -17.40 -2.48
N PRO A 200 -8.74 -18.22 -2.43
CA PRO A 200 -9.88 -18.29 -3.34
C PRO A 200 -10.79 -17.06 -3.25
N ASN A 201 -11.63 -16.82 -4.27
CA ASN A 201 -12.63 -15.76 -4.22
C ASN A 201 -14.02 -16.24 -4.62
N GLN A 202 -15.02 -15.46 -4.19
CA GLN A 202 -16.43 -15.80 -4.36
C GLN A 202 -16.89 -15.86 -5.83
N SER A 203 -16.16 -15.25 -6.76
CA SER A 203 -16.56 -15.22 -8.17
C SER A 203 -16.46 -16.58 -8.85
N TYR A 204 -15.57 -17.46 -8.36
CA TYR A 204 -15.40 -18.82 -8.90
C TYR A 204 -15.57 -19.93 -7.84
N ASP A 205 -15.55 -19.61 -6.55
CA ASP A 205 -15.92 -20.52 -5.47
C ASP A 205 -16.90 -19.84 -4.51
N SER A 206 -18.17 -20.19 -4.61
CA SER A 206 -19.22 -19.60 -3.77
C SER A 206 -19.00 -19.78 -2.25
N ARG A 207 -18.20 -20.79 -1.85
CA ARG A 207 -17.85 -21.04 -0.44
C ARG A 207 -16.77 -20.09 0.07
N ALA A 208 -16.09 -19.34 -0.80
CA ALA A 208 -15.01 -18.42 -0.47
C ALA A 208 -15.50 -17.02 -0.04
N SER A 209 -16.77 -16.85 0.33
CA SER A 209 -17.32 -15.56 0.81
C SER A 209 -16.60 -15.02 2.05
N TRP A 210 -15.98 -15.91 2.84
CA TRP A 210 -15.18 -15.56 4.01
C TRP A 210 -13.87 -14.83 3.66
N ASN A 211 -13.32 -15.07 2.43
CA ASN A 211 -12.02 -14.55 2.03
C ASN A 211 -12.13 -13.15 1.43
N SER A 212 -12.64 -12.23 2.20
CA SER A 212 -12.81 -10.84 1.80
C SER A 212 -11.93 -9.90 2.65
N PRO A 213 -11.40 -8.80 2.10
CA PRO A 213 -10.60 -7.83 2.87
C PRO A 213 -11.29 -7.36 4.14
N GLU A 214 -12.62 -7.18 4.10
CA GLU A 214 -13.43 -6.76 5.25
C GLU A 214 -13.34 -7.77 6.41
N ALA A 215 -13.30 -9.07 6.10
CA ALA A 215 -13.24 -10.12 7.11
C ALA A 215 -11.92 -10.11 7.89
N TYR A 216 -10.84 -9.68 7.25
CA TYR A 216 -9.49 -9.63 7.85
C TYR A 216 -9.17 -8.31 8.54
N TYR A 217 -9.98 -7.26 8.37
CA TYR A 217 -9.62 -5.95 8.90
C TYR A 217 -9.50 -5.96 10.43
N PRO A 218 -8.32 -5.61 11.00
CA PRO A 218 -8.07 -5.74 12.43
C PRO A 218 -8.69 -4.64 13.29
N GLY A 219 -9.25 -3.59 12.64
CA GLY A 219 -9.84 -2.43 13.30
C GLY A 219 -9.00 -1.17 13.20
N ASP A 220 -9.67 -0.02 13.33
CA ASP A 220 -9.08 1.32 13.16
C ASP A 220 -7.99 1.62 14.17
N ASP A 221 -8.07 1.03 15.34
CA ASP A 221 -7.11 1.14 16.42
C ASP A 221 -5.85 0.28 16.20
N ALA A 222 -5.90 -0.73 15.34
CA ALA A 222 -4.77 -1.61 15.04
C ALA A 222 -4.03 -1.26 13.74
N ALA A 223 -4.72 -0.77 12.74
CA ALA A 223 -4.14 -0.40 11.45
C ALA A 223 -4.12 1.13 11.27
N ASP A 224 -2.97 1.71 10.99
CA ASP A 224 -2.79 3.15 10.76
C ASP A 224 -2.96 3.52 9.28
N VAL A 225 -2.53 2.64 8.38
CA VAL A 225 -2.50 2.81 6.93
C VAL A 225 -3.15 1.62 6.26
N LEU A 226 -3.91 1.87 5.19
CA LEU A 226 -4.45 0.83 4.33
C LEU A 226 -3.53 0.64 3.12
N GLY A 227 -3.21 -0.62 2.82
CA GLY A 227 -2.37 -1.00 1.71
C GLY A 227 -3.15 -1.72 0.61
N MET A 228 -2.59 -1.69 -0.58
CA MET A 228 -3.03 -2.49 -1.72
C MET A 228 -1.81 -3.05 -2.43
N ASP A 229 -1.85 -4.34 -2.78
CA ASP A 229 -0.87 -4.99 -3.63
C ASP A 229 -1.57 -5.59 -4.85
N GLY A 230 -0.95 -5.50 -6.03
CA GLY A 230 -1.52 -6.04 -7.25
C GLY A 230 -0.68 -5.74 -8.49
N TYR A 231 -0.77 -6.58 -9.51
CA TYR A 231 0.15 -6.59 -10.64
C TYR A 231 -0.56 -6.71 -11.99
N ASN A 232 -0.07 -5.99 -13.01
CA ASN A 232 -0.42 -6.27 -14.38
C ASN A 232 0.52 -7.35 -14.93
N TRP A 233 0.08 -8.59 -14.87
CA TRP A 233 0.80 -9.76 -15.41
C TRP A 233 0.82 -9.80 -16.94
N GLY A 234 0.02 -8.95 -17.61
CA GLY A 234 -0.15 -9.06 -19.05
C GLY A 234 -0.62 -10.47 -19.45
N ASN A 235 -0.18 -10.96 -20.59
CA ASN A 235 -0.49 -12.31 -21.06
C ASN A 235 0.65 -13.31 -20.77
N THR A 236 1.33 -13.16 -19.61
CA THR A 236 2.51 -13.99 -19.29
C THR A 236 2.20 -15.33 -18.67
N LYS A 237 0.98 -15.52 -18.16
CA LYS A 237 0.52 -16.76 -17.53
C LYS A 237 -0.51 -17.46 -18.40
N THR A 238 -0.36 -18.77 -18.53
CA THR A 238 -1.28 -19.61 -19.31
C THR A 238 -1.77 -20.78 -18.45
N LYS A 239 -3.02 -21.17 -18.65
CA LYS A 239 -3.64 -22.24 -17.88
C LYS A 239 -2.89 -23.58 -18.00
N SER A 240 -2.30 -23.86 -19.16
CA SER A 240 -1.56 -25.10 -19.40
C SER A 240 -0.22 -25.18 -18.65
N LYS A 241 0.45 -24.02 -18.48
CA LYS A 241 1.78 -23.96 -17.84
C LYS A 241 1.71 -23.60 -16.36
N ASP A 242 0.83 -22.64 -16.05
CA ASP A 242 0.84 -21.96 -14.73
C ASP A 242 -0.39 -22.36 -13.87
N GLY A 243 -1.34 -23.13 -14.43
CA GLY A 243 -2.59 -23.51 -13.75
C GLY A 243 -3.69 -22.41 -13.80
N TRP A 244 -3.33 -21.19 -14.20
CA TRP A 244 -4.22 -20.06 -14.36
C TRP A 244 -3.79 -19.21 -15.56
N GLU A 245 -4.65 -18.29 -16.00
CA GLU A 245 -4.40 -17.45 -17.15
C GLU A 245 -4.44 -15.99 -16.74
N SER A 246 -3.44 -15.21 -17.17
CA SER A 246 -3.40 -13.76 -16.95
C SER A 246 -3.79 -13.02 -18.23
N ARG A 247 -4.37 -11.86 -18.04
CA ARG A 247 -4.64 -10.90 -19.10
C ARG A 247 -4.06 -9.54 -18.75
N ARG A 248 -3.85 -8.72 -19.77
CA ARG A 248 -3.50 -7.32 -19.55
C ARG A 248 -4.64 -6.61 -18.79
N GLN A 249 -4.26 -5.90 -17.74
CA GLN A 249 -5.16 -5.09 -16.94
C GLN A 249 -4.56 -3.68 -16.76
N SER A 250 -5.42 -2.69 -16.80
CA SER A 250 -5.05 -1.34 -16.42
C SER A 250 -4.88 -1.20 -14.90
N PHE A 251 -4.26 -0.13 -14.43
CA PHE A 251 -4.14 0.14 -13.00
C PHE A 251 -5.51 0.22 -12.33
N ARG A 252 -6.46 0.86 -12.99
CA ARG A 252 -7.84 0.98 -12.50
C ARG A 252 -8.52 -0.39 -12.36
N GLU A 253 -8.45 -1.23 -13.41
CA GLU A 253 -9.05 -2.56 -13.36
C GLU A 253 -8.52 -3.43 -12.22
N ILE A 254 -7.23 -3.28 -11.89
CA ILE A 254 -6.61 -4.02 -10.78
C ILE A 254 -7.12 -3.51 -9.43
N PHE A 255 -7.09 -2.19 -9.20
CA PHE A 255 -7.22 -1.65 -7.87
C PHE A 255 -8.60 -1.08 -7.50
N GLU A 256 -9.46 -0.73 -8.47
CA GLU A 256 -10.76 -0.10 -8.18
C GLU A 256 -11.67 -0.94 -7.26
N PRO A 257 -11.77 -2.28 -7.45
CA PRO A 257 -12.59 -3.09 -6.57
C PRO A 257 -12.11 -3.07 -5.11
N LEU A 258 -10.79 -3.19 -4.90
CA LEU A 258 -10.20 -3.15 -3.56
C LEU A 258 -10.24 -1.74 -2.96
N TYR A 259 -9.89 -0.71 -3.73
CA TYR A 259 -9.97 0.68 -3.29
C TYR A 259 -11.35 1.03 -2.75
N GLY A 260 -12.41 0.70 -3.49
CA GLY A 260 -13.77 0.94 -3.05
C GLY A 260 -14.15 0.22 -1.75
N ARG A 261 -13.60 -0.98 -1.52
CA ARG A 261 -13.77 -1.72 -0.25
C ARG A 261 -13.04 -1.04 0.90
N LEU A 262 -11.77 -0.69 0.72
CA LEU A 262 -10.96 -0.02 1.75
C LEU A 262 -11.56 1.33 2.18
N LYS A 263 -12.08 2.10 1.22
CA LYS A 263 -12.79 3.36 1.52
C LYS A 263 -14.07 3.17 2.34
N ARG A 264 -14.72 2.00 2.24
CA ARG A 264 -15.88 1.67 3.09
C ARG A 264 -15.46 1.12 4.44
N ILE A 265 -14.37 0.34 4.51
CA ILE A 265 -13.84 -0.23 5.74
C ILE A 265 -13.38 0.88 6.70
N ALA A 266 -12.56 1.82 6.21
CA ALA A 266 -11.97 2.87 7.03
C ALA A 266 -11.79 4.17 6.20
N PRO A 267 -12.84 4.97 6.00
CA PRO A 267 -12.88 6.09 5.05
C PRO A 267 -11.87 7.22 5.37
N GLY A 268 -11.45 7.34 6.64
CA GLY A 268 -10.52 8.38 7.10
C GLY A 268 -9.05 7.98 7.01
N LYS A 269 -8.72 6.73 6.69
CA LYS A 269 -7.33 6.27 6.67
C LYS A 269 -6.65 6.52 5.33
N PRO A 270 -5.33 6.87 5.34
CA PRO A 270 -4.55 7.00 4.11
C PRO A 270 -4.43 5.65 3.40
N ILE A 271 -4.49 5.67 2.06
CA ILE A 271 -4.32 4.48 1.23
C ILE A 271 -3.04 4.61 0.39
N VAL A 272 -2.26 3.54 0.34
CA VAL A 272 -1.00 3.43 -0.41
C VAL A 272 -0.99 2.12 -1.20
N VAL A 273 -0.46 2.13 -2.40
CA VAL A 273 -0.10 0.90 -3.13
C VAL A 273 1.34 0.54 -2.73
N PHE A 274 1.49 -0.54 -1.95
CA PHE A 274 2.81 -0.95 -1.45
C PHE A 274 3.56 -1.87 -2.40
N GLU A 275 2.82 -2.60 -3.26
CA GLU A 275 3.42 -3.37 -4.35
C GLU A 275 2.58 -3.28 -5.61
N THR A 276 3.20 -2.86 -6.69
CA THR A 276 2.64 -2.98 -8.03
C THR A 276 3.72 -2.97 -9.09
N ALA A 277 3.42 -3.60 -10.20
CA ALA A 277 4.19 -3.47 -11.43
C ALA A 277 3.34 -3.84 -12.65
N SER A 278 3.82 -3.46 -13.82
CA SER A 278 3.32 -3.92 -15.10
C SER A 278 4.44 -4.65 -15.83
N VAL A 279 4.19 -5.85 -16.34
CA VAL A 279 5.18 -6.63 -17.07
C VAL A 279 5.73 -5.85 -18.25
N ALA A 280 7.02 -6.03 -18.55
CA ALA A 280 7.64 -5.47 -19.73
C ALA A 280 7.24 -6.28 -20.99
N GLY A 281 6.99 -5.59 -22.10
CA GLY A 281 6.79 -6.24 -23.41
C GLY A 281 5.34 -6.63 -23.74
N ASP A 282 4.40 -6.54 -22.81
CA ASP A 282 2.98 -6.76 -23.08
C ASP A 282 2.22 -5.42 -23.15
N GLY A 283 2.39 -4.72 -24.24
CA GLY A 283 1.81 -3.40 -24.49
C GLY A 283 2.65 -2.23 -23.96
N ASP A 284 2.07 -1.01 -23.99
CA ASP A 284 2.80 0.21 -23.64
C ASP A 284 2.78 0.44 -22.12
N ARG A 285 3.88 0.08 -21.44
CA ARG A 285 4.09 0.36 -20.02
C ARG A 285 4.03 1.87 -19.72
N THR A 286 4.34 2.73 -20.70
CA THR A 286 4.22 4.19 -20.54
C THR A 286 2.78 4.62 -20.35
N LEU A 287 1.86 4.03 -21.13
CA LEU A 287 0.42 4.29 -20.98
C LEU A 287 -0.10 3.78 -19.65
N TRP A 288 0.34 2.59 -19.23
CA TRP A 288 -0.02 2.03 -17.94
C TRP A 288 0.42 2.91 -16.77
N LEU A 289 1.70 3.37 -16.79
CA LEU A 289 2.23 4.29 -15.78
C LEU A 289 1.49 5.64 -15.76
N ARG A 290 1.12 6.15 -16.94
CA ARG A 290 0.33 7.39 -17.03
C ARG A 290 -1.01 7.23 -16.35
N GLU A 291 -1.75 6.18 -16.69
CA GLU A 291 -3.03 5.88 -16.05
C GLU A 291 -2.87 5.66 -14.54
N ALA A 292 -1.84 4.91 -14.11
CA ALA A 292 -1.58 4.70 -12.69
C ALA A 292 -1.44 6.01 -11.93
N MET A 293 -0.67 6.97 -12.47
CA MET A 293 -0.48 8.28 -11.85
C MET A 293 -1.76 9.13 -11.84
N GLU A 294 -2.55 9.09 -12.92
CA GLU A 294 -3.81 9.82 -13.02
C GLU A 294 -4.86 9.26 -12.06
N VAL A 295 -5.01 7.94 -12.01
CA VAL A 295 -5.95 7.26 -11.11
C VAL A 295 -5.55 7.45 -9.65
N ALA A 296 -4.27 7.30 -9.32
CA ALA A 296 -3.77 7.48 -7.96
C ALA A 296 -4.02 8.90 -7.43
N SER A 297 -3.81 9.91 -8.29
CA SER A 297 -4.13 11.30 -7.96
C SER A 297 -5.64 11.51 -7.76
N ALA A 298 -6.48 10.97 -8.65
CA ALA A 298 -7.94 11.11 -8.55
C ALA A 298 -8.52 10.40 -7.31
N TRP A 299 -7.88 9.35 -6.83
CA TRP A 299 -8.29 8.61 -5.63
C TRP A 299 -7.66 9.11 -4.32
N ASP A 300 -6.85 10.16 -4.39
CA ASP A 300 -6.07 10.67 -3.24
C ASP A 300 -5.20 9.57 -2.59
N LEU A 301 -4.59 8.71 -3.42
CA LEU A 301 -3.59 7.77 -2.91
C LEU A 301 -2.36 8.54 -2.43
N ARG A 302 -1.81 8.11 -1.29
CA ARG A 302 -0.64 8.77 -0.71
C ARG A 302 0.66 8.43 -1.44
N GLY A 303 0.69 7.30 -2.14
CA GLY A 303 1.84 6.91 -2.93
C GLY A 303 1.68 5.58 -3.62
N ILE A 304 2.67 5.29 -4.46
CA ILE A 304 2.83 4.01 -5.15
C ILE A 304 4.27 3.53 -4.95
N CYS A 305 4.45 2.26 -4.55
CA CYS A 305 5.72 1.57 -4.53
C CYS A 305 5.77 0.54 -5.69
N TRP A 306 6.73 0.73 -6.57
CA TRP A 306 6.96 -0.17 -7.69
C TRP A 306 7.79 -1.37 -7.26
N PHE A 307 7.33 -2.59 -7.58
CA PHE A 307 8.08 -3.81 -7.32
C PHE A 307 9.23 -3.94 -8.31
N GLN A 308 10.45 -3.75 -7.82
CA GLN A 308 11.68 -3.63 -8.62
C GLN A 308 12.48 -4.94 -8.56
N ALA A 309 11.92 -6.00 -9.10
CA ALA A 309 12.54 -7.33 -9.07
C ALA A 309 12.41 -8.05 -10.41
N GLU A 310 13.29 -9.01 -10.64
CA GLU A 310 13.17 -10.04 -11.64
C GLU A 310 12.92 -11.36 -10.91
N LYS A 311 11.71 -11.88 -11.02
CA LYS A 311 11.25 -13.13 -10.41
C LYS A 311 10.56 -13.99 -11.47
N GLU A 312 9.25 -14.17 -11.36
CA GLU A 312 8.46 -14.93 -12.33
C GLU A 312 8.45 -14.26 -13.71
N VAL A 313 8.59 -12.94 -13.72
CA VAL A 313 8.76 -12.08 -14.90
C VAL A 313 9.67 -10.89 -14.54
N ASP A 314 10.13 -10.15 -15.54
CA ASP A 314 10.90 -8.93 -15.30
C ASP A 314 9.97 -7.74 -15.02
N TRP A 315 9.83 -7.39 -13.74
CA TRP A 315 9.07 -6.25 -13.27
C TRP A 315 9.82 -4.93 -13.33
N ARG A 316 11.14 -4.95 -13.40
CA ARG A 316 12.02 -3.79 -13.20
C ARG A 316 11.72 -2.64 -14.16
N LEU A 317 11.77 -1.42 -13.62
CA LEU A 317 11.87 -0.19 -14.39
C LEU A 317 13.35 0.08 -14.70
N GLU A 318 13.63 0.38 -15.97
CA GLU A 318 14.95 0.68 -16.45
C GLU A 318 14.93 1.96 -17.30
N LEU A 319 15.80 2.93 -16.98
CA LEU A 319 15.82 4.23 -17.66
C LEU A 319 16.03 4.08 -19.17
N GLY A 320 16.82 3.10 -19.59
CA GLY A 320 17.07 2.82 -21.01
C GLY A 320 15.81 2.37 -21.77
N ARG A 321 14.95 1.56 -21.11
CA ARG A 321 13.74 0.96 -21.69
C ARG A 321 12.49 1.81 -21.44
N ASP A 322 12.35 2.33 -20.22
CA ASP A 322 11.10 2.90 -19.70
C ASP A 322 11.15 4.45 -19.59
N LYS A 323 12.10 5.10 -20.29
CA LYS A 323 12.39 6.54 -20.14
C LYS A 323 11.17 7.46 -20.15
N LYS A 324 10.21 7.21 -21.06
CA LYS A 324 8.98 8.04 -21.15
C LYS A 324 8.07 7.86 -19.93
N GLY A 325 7.86 6.61 -19.51
CA GLY A 325 7.07 6.29 -18.33
C GLY A 325 7.69 6.85 -17.04
N ILE A 326 8.99 6.69 -16.88
CA ILE A 326 9.78 7.26 -15.78
C ILE A 326 9.65 8.80 -15.76
N GLY A 327 9.67 9.44 -16.94
CA GLY A 327 9.44 10.89 -17.06
C GLY A 327 8.08 11.32 -16.51
N ILE A 328 7.02 10.55 -16.78
CA ILE A 328 5.67 10.79 -16.25
C ILE A 328 5.66 10.67 -14.73
N VAL A 329 6.24 9.61 -14.19
CA VAL A 329 6.33 9.40 -12.73
C VAL A 329 7.02 10.60 -12.08
N ARG A 330 8.19 11.02 -12.60
CA ARG A 330 8.95 12.16 -12.08
C ARG A 330 8.16 13.48 -12.09
N GLN A 331 7.36 13.70 -13.13
CA GLN A 331 6.56 14.92 -13.27
C GLN A 331 5.35 14.94 -12.32
N LYS A 332 4.76 13.76 -12.05
CA LYS A 332 3.51 13.63 -11.31
C LYS A 332 3.69 13.34 -9.81
N THR A 333 4.93 13.09 -9.36
CA THR A 333 5.21 12.95 -7.94
C THR A 333 5.57 14.29 -7.32
N SER A 334 4.96 14.58 -6.17
CA SER A 334 5.26 15.79 -5.41
C SER A 334 6.67 15.74 -4.82
N ALA A 335 7.33 16.89 -4.77
CA ALA A 335 8.52 17.08 -3.94
C ALA A 335 8.17 17.32 -2.45
N ALA A 336 6.90 17.33 -2.09
CA ALA A 336 6.44 17.61 -0.74
C ALA A 336 7.03 16.62 0.26
N GLU A 337 7.55 17.15 1.36
CA GLU A 337 8.22 16.36 2.40
C GLU A 337 7.23 15.60 3.30
N THR A 338 5.95 15.95 3.25
CA THR A 338 4.91 15.55 4.21
C THR A 338 3.82 14.74 3.55
N TRP A 339 3.88 13.44 3.64
CA TRP A 339 2.80 12.61 3.11
C TRP A 339 2.01 11.83 4.18
N ILE A 340 2.62 11.60 5.32
CA ILE A 340 1.93 10.98 6.46
C ILE A 340 1.63 12.08 7.46
N GLY A 341 0.47 12.72 7.31
CA GLY A 341 0.06 13.81 8.18
C GLY A 341 0.25 13.47 9.65
N GLY A 342 1.04 14.30 10.36
CA GLY A 342 1.32 14.17 11.77
C GLY A 342 2.59 13.40 12.14
N TRP A 343 3.45 13.00 11.18
CA TRP A 343 4.74 12.36 11.46
C TRP A 343 5.92 13.33 11.55
N GLU A 344 5.66 14.59 11.38
CA GLU A 344 6.61 15.66 11.67
C GLU A 344 6.59 15.98 13.15
N LYS A 345 7.32 15.25 13.94
CA LYS A 345 7.73 15.68 15.28
C LYS A 345 9.11 15.19 15.60
#